data_308164f0469bb0c62354b7ab12789e66
#
_entry.id   308164f0469bb0c62354b7ab12789e66
#
_cell.length_a   1.000
_cell.length_b   1.000
_cell.length_c   1.000
_cell.angle_alpha   90.00
_cell.angle_beta   90.00
_cell.angle_gamma   90.00
#
_symmetry.space_group_name_H-M   'P 1'
#
loop_
_entity.id
_entity.type
_entity.pdbx_description
1 polymer ?
#
loop_
_entity_poly.entity_id
_entity_poly.type
_entity_poly.pdbx_seq_one_letter_code
_entity_poly.pdbx_strand_id
1 'polypeptide(L)'
;MKKLWILAACAMLLVGCGKKQVQLIDAANFNKEVDGKQVSLYTMHNGDVTMQVTNYGGRVVALWTPDKRGSYEDITLGYDHIDKYLNNTGERYLGAVVGRCANRIANGTFTLNDTVYQLPKNDGNNTLHGGVIGTDRMVWDVMGTTDSTLVMHVLLPDEQDGFPGNLDITMTYTLTSQNEFRIDYAATTDKPTLCNLSNHTFFNLRGEGGNILKHQLKINSKWALSVDSTLIPDGKFISVKKTPFDFLELHNIGDSINAKNEQLVMGHGYDHNWIISGSQSDGVKYCATLYEPRSRRMVEVYSDQMGIQFYSGNFFDGKAQGKWGKHVYRGAVALETQNFPDAINQENFSIKPVLNPGETYTQTCIYKFSVASSKQ
;
A
#
# COMPACT_ATOMS: atom_id res chain seq x y z
N MET A 1 -40.38 12.86 -66.53
CA MET A 1 -39.99 11.88 -65.52
C MET A 1 -38.57 12.16 -65.12
N LYS A 2 -38.35 12.85 -63.97
CA LYS A 2 -37.04 13.19 -63.46
C LYS A 2 -36.63 12.12 -62.39
N LYS A 3 -35.56 11.38 -62.65
CA LYS A 3 -35.00 10.40 -61.72
C LYS A 3 -34.17 11.14 -60.66
N LEU A 4 -34.61 11.05 -59.41
CA LEU A 4 -33.88 11.54 -58.24
C LEU A 4 -32.88 10.45 -57.85
N TRP A 5 -31.57 10.78 -57.85
CA TRP A 5 -30.52 9.95 -57.29
C TRP A 5 -30.33 10.35 -55.83
N ILE A 6 -30.65 9.44 -54.90
CA ILE A 6 -30.33 9.62 -53.48
C ILE A 6 -28.94 9.07 -53.27
N LEU A 7 -27.95 9.97 -53.04
CA LEU A 7 -26.65 9.60 -52.55
C LEU A 7 -26.77 9.31 -51.04
N ALA A 8 -26.66 8.03 -50.70
CA ALA A 8 -26.48 7.63 -49.30
C ALA A 8 -25.03 7.90 -48.91
N ALA A 9 -24.80 8.94 -48.13
CA ALA A 9 -23.49 9.19 -47.48
C ALA A 9 -23.32 8.22 -46.30
N CYS A 10 -22.55 7.17 -46.49
CA CYS A 10 -22.04 6.35 -45.39
C CYS A 10 -21.05 7.19 -44.54
N ALA A 11 -21.56 7.72 -43.44
CA ALA A 11 -20.69 8.26 -42.39
C ALA A 11 -19.95 7.10 -41.73
N MET A 12 -18.71 6.86 -42.12
CA MET A 12 -17.77 6.03 -41.35
C MET A 12 -17.50 6.73 -40.04
N LEU A 13 -18.11 6.27 -38.97
CA LEU A 13 -17.68 6.58 -37.60
C LEU A 13 -16.27 5.99 -37.40
N LEU A 14 -15.26 6.79 -37.63
CA LEU A 14 -13.91 6.54 -37.14
C LEU A 14 -14.00 6.61 -35.59
N VAL A 15 -14.21 5.48 -34.95
CA VAL A 15 -13.95 5.33 -33.53
C VAL A 15 -12.42 5.45 -33.38
N GLY A 16 -11.97 6.68 -33.28
CA GLY A 16 -10.60 6.96 -32.89
C GLY A 16 -10.39 6.38 -31.50
N CYS A 17 -9.52 5.36 -31.36
CA CYS A 17 -9.00 4.89 -30.09
C CYS A 17 -8.14 6.02 -29.50
N GLY A 18 -8.78 7.05 -28.95
CA GLY A 18 -8.09 8.13 -28.25
C GLY A 18 -7.39 7.57 -27.01
N LYS A 19 -6.16 8.05 -26.76
CA LYS A 19 -5.45 7.73 -25.51
C LYS A 19 -6.24 8.30 -24.34
N LYS A 20 -6.46 7.48 -23.31
CA LYS A 20 -7.05 7.98 -22.06
C LYS A 20 -6.08 8.98 -21.43
N GLN A 21 -6.61 10.12 -21.02
CA GLN A 21 -5.91 11.13 -20.24
C GLN A 21 -6.16 10.91 -18.75
N VAL A 22 -5.38 11.60 -17.91
CA VAL A 22 -5.61 11.64 -16.47
C VAL A 22 -6.99 12.24 -16.20
N GLN A 23 -7.82 11.53 -15.44
CA GLN A 23 -9.14 11.99 -15.03
C GLN A 23 -9.13 12.19 -13.50
N LEU A 24 -8.85 13.41 -13.08
CA LEU A 24 -8.78 13.75 -11.66
C LEU A 24 -10.13 13.56 -10.96
N ILE A 25 -10.07 13.16 -9.69
CA ILE A 25 -11.19 13.21 -8.77
C ILE A 25 -11.38 14.66 -8.34
N ASP A 26 -12.63 15.11 -8.25
CA ASP A 26 -12.95 16.47 -7.79
C ASP A 26 -12.52 16.64 -6.32
N ALA A 27 -11.67 17.62 -6.07
CA ALA A 27 -11.17 17.93 -4.73
C ALA A 27 -12.30 18.33 -3.75
N ALA A 28 -13.41 18.87 -4.27
CA ALA A 28 -14.59 19.19 -3.47
C ALA A 28 -15.18 17.98 -2.73
N ASN A 29 -15.01 16.77 -3.26
CA ASN A 29 -15.45 15.52 -2.64
C ASN A 29 -14.71 15.19 -1.34
N PHE A 30 -13.60 15.86 -1.07
CA PHE A 30 -12.78 15.68 0.13
C PHE A 30 -12.77 16.93 1.04
N ASN A 31 -13.59 17.94 0.73
CA ASN A 31 -13.68 19.13 1.55
C ASN A 31 -14.64 18.91 2.73
N LYS A 32 -14.10 18.48 3.86
CA LYS A 32 -14.86 18.15 5.07
C LYS A 32 -14.04 18.36 6.33
N GLU A 33 -14.68 18.85 7.39
CA GLU A 33 -14.10 18.88 8.73
C GLU A 33 -14.28 17.53 9.42
N VAL A 34 -13.20 16.97 9.96
CA VAL A 34 -13.18 15.72 10.74
C VAL A 34 -12.32 15.96 11.97
N ASP A 35 -12.86 15.70 13.17
CA ASP A 35 -12.20 15.89 14.45
C ASP A 35 -11.60 17.30 14.63
N GLY A 36 -12.32 18.35 14.14
CA GLY A 36 -11.90 19.74 14.22
C GLY A 36 -10.77 20.12 13.25
N LYS A 37 -10.41 19.26 12.31
CA LYS A 37 -9.40 19.50 11.29
C LYS A 37 -9.98 19.43 9.88
N GLN A 38 -9.48 20.27 8.98
CA GLN A 38 -9.88 20.28 7.58
C GLN A 38 -9.26 19.10 6.82
N VAL A 39 -10.11 18.27 6.23
CA VAL A 39 -9.72 17.25 5.25
C VAL A 39 -9.75 17.86 3.86
N SER A 40 -8.74 17.53 3.04
CA SER A 40 -8.60 18.01 1.66
C SER A 40 -7.97 16.93 0.78
N LEU A 41 -8.08 17.12 -0.54
CA LEU A 41 -7.44 16.30 -1.58
C LEU A 41 -6.38 17.14 -2.29
N TYR A 42 -5.15 16.65 -2.27
CA TYR A 42 -3.98 17.29 -2.89
C TYR A 42 -3.62 16.55 -4.18
N THR A 43 -3.37 17.29 -5.24
CA THR A 43 -2.91 16.73 -6.53
C THR A 43 -1.43 17.00 -6.67
N MET A 44 -0.67 15.96 -6.96
CA MET A 44 0.77 15.99 -7.22
C MET A 44 1.05 15.49 -8.63
N HIS A 45 2.06 16.05 -9.29
CA HIS A 45 2.47 15.66 -10.62
C HIS A 45 3.98 15.83 -10.82
N ASN A 46 4.64 14.84 -11.40
CA ASN A 46 6.00 14.95 -11.91
C ASN A 46 6.25 13.86 -12.97
N GLY A 47 6.89 14.21 -14.07
CA GLY A 47 7.14 13.29 -15.19
C GLY A 47 5.84 12.70 -15.74
N ASP A 48 5.77 11.37 -15.80
CA ASP A 48 4.59 10.63 -16.27
C ASP A 48 3.65 10.21 -15.13
N VAL A 49 3.88 10.65 -13.90
CA VAL A 49 3.08 10.25 -12.74
C VAL A 49 2.23 11.41 -12.26
N THR A 50 0.94 11.17 -12.10
CA THR A 50 0.00 12.05 -11.40
C THR A 50 -0.60 11.29 -10.22
N MET A 51 -0.68 11.92 -9.06
CA MET A 51 -1.20 11.29 -7.84
C MET A 51 -2.12 12.25 -7.09
N GLN A 52 -3.18 11.72 -6.50
CA GLN A 52 -4.03 12.45 -5.56
C GLN A 52 -3.95 11.80 -4.18
N VAL A 53 -3.75 12.64 -3.16
CA VAL A 53 -3.56 12.25 -1.77
C VAL A 53 -4.51 13.04 -0.89
N THR A 54 -5.19 12.39 0.06
CA THR A 54 -5.91 13.07 1.14
C THR A 54 -5.09 13.06 2.42
N ASN A 55 -5.17 14.15 3.18
CA ASN A 55 -4.56 14.21 4.51
C ASN A 55 -5.33 13.40 5.58
N TYR A 56 -6.49 12.81 5.25
CA TYR A 56 -7.13 11.82 6.12
C TYR A 56 -6.42 10.47 5.97
N GLY A 57 -5.63 10.09 6.98
CA GLY A 57 -4.82 8.89 6.98
C GLY A 57 -3.60 8.95 6.07
N GLY A 58 -3.21 10.11 5.54
CA GLY A 58 -2.13 10.25 4.57
C GLY A 58 -2.32 9.40 3.32
N ARG A 59 -3.58 9.20 2.86
CA ARG A 59 -3.95 8.18 1.87
C ARG A 59 -3.63 8.59 0.46
N VAL A 60 -3.00 7.69 -0.27
CA VAL A 60 -3.01 7.70 -1.74
C VAL A 60 -4.42 7.34 -2.21
N VAL A 61 -5.12 8.31 -2.78
CA VAL A 61 -6.50 8.14 -3.26
C VAL A 61 -6.52 7.62 -4.69
N ALA A 62 -5.65 8.16 -5.54
CA ALA A 62 -5.53 7.77 -6.94
C ALA A 62 -4.10 8.01 -7.45
N LEU A 63 -3.63 7.18 -8.39
CA LEU A 63 -2.32 7.31 -9.02
C LEU A 63 -2.39 6.86 -10.48
N TRP A 64 -2.07 7.76 -11.38
CA TRP A 64 -2.11 7.52 -12.83
C TRP A 64 -0.72 7.37 -13.41
N THR A 65 -0.56 6.35 -14.25
CA THR A 65 0.63 6.13 -15.07
C THR A 65 0.25 5.72 -16.48
N PRO A 66 1.09 6.02 -17.51
CA PRO A 66 0.81 5.61 -18.87
C PRO A 66 1.04 4.11 -19.09
N ASP A 67 0.35 3.53 -20.06
CA ASP A 67 0.67 2.21 -20.62
C ASP A 67 1.64 2.32 -21.81
N LYS A 68 1.96 1.18 -22.44
CA LYS A 68 2.80 1.07 -23.65
C LYS A 68 2.32 1.91 -24.85
N ARG A 69 1.10 2.44 -24.82
CA ARG A 69 0.53 3.32 -25.88
C ARG A 69 0.48 4.78 -25.42
N GLY A 70 0.92 5.06 -24.20
CA GLY A 70 0.80 6.36 -23.56
C GLY A 70 -0.63 6.67 -23.10
N SER A 71 -1.45 5.64 -22.83
CA SER A 71 -2.79 5.79 -22.27
C SER A 71 -2.70 5.71 -20.76
N TYR A 72 -3.20 6.73 -20.06
CA TYR A 72 -3.21 6.80 -18.60
C TYR A 72 -4.33 5.97 -18.00
N GLU A 73 -4.06 5.36 -16.85
CA GLU A 73 -5.02 4.66 -16.02
C GLU A 73 -4.68 4.90 -14.55
N ASP A 74 -5.68 5.05 -13.70
CA ASP A 74 -5.51 5.01 -12.26
C ASP A 74 -5.24 3.56 -11.85
N ILE A 75 -4.05 3.32 -11.32
CA ILE A 75 -3.55 1.99 -10.99
C ILE A 75 -3.69 1.62 -9.51
N THR A 76 -4.47 2.40 -8.75
CA THR A 76 -4.69 2.16 -7.33
C THR A 76 -6.18 1.96 -7.01
N LEU A 77 -6.47 1.18 -5.97
CA LEU A 77 -7.82 1.10 -5.43
C LEU A 77 -8.06 2.20 -4.40
N GLY A 78 -9.28 2.70 -4.32
CA GLY A 78 -9.68 3.74 -3.37
C GLY A 78 -11.13 4.18 -3.59
N TYR A 79 -11.52 5.26 -2.94
CA TYR A 79 -12.82 5.88 -3.08
C TYR A 79 -12.69 7.31 -3.61
N ASP A 80 -13.72 7.76 -4.29
CA ASP A 80 -13.80 9.10 -4.90
C ASP A 80 -14.39 10.17 -3.97
N HIS A 81 -14.72 9.82 -2.72
CA HIS A 81 -15.35 10.70 -1.75
C HIS A 81 -14.91 10.38 -0.33
N ILE A 82 -14.66 11.39 0.50
CA ILE A 82 -14.19 11.22 1.89
C ILE A 82 -15.18 10.41 2.74
N ASP A 83 -16.49 10.57 2.55
CA ASP A 83 -17.49 9.86 3.32
C ASP A 83 -17.41 8.34 3.16
N LYS A 84 -16.93 7.87 2.00
CA LYS A 84 -16.71 6.44 1.78
C LYS A 84 -15.53 5.88 2.58
N TYR A 85 -14.54 6.71 2.92
CA TYR A 85 -13.47 6.33 3.85
C TYR A 85 -13.91 6.38 5.30
N LEU A 86 -14.67 7.42 5.68
CA LEU A 86 -15.16 7.60 7.05
C LEU A 86 -16.16 6.53 7.46
N ASN A 87 -17.07 6.14 6.55
CA ASN A 87 -18.15 5.18 6.79
C ASN A 87 -17.88 3.82 6.11
N ASN A 88 -16.61 3.48 5.89
CA ASN A 88 -16.24 2.28 5.17
C ASN A 88 -16.60 1.02 5.95
N THR A 89 -17.29 0.09 5.28
CA THR A 89 -17.61 -1.26 5.77
C THR A 89 -16.80 -2.35 5.04
N GLY A 90 -15.96 -1.96 4.07
CA GLY A 90 -15.07 -2.83 3.31
C GLY A 90 -13.63 -2.76 3.80
N GLU A 91 -12.67 -2.73 2.87
CA GLU A 91 -11.25 -2.60 3.20
C GLU A 91 -10.94 -1.22 3.80
N ARG A 92 -10.47 -1.23 5.04
CA ARG A 92 -10.20 -0.02 5.83
C ARG A 92 -8.97 0.73 5.35
N TYR A 93 -7.95 0.00 4.93
CA TYR A 93 -6.59 0.54 4.79
C TYR A 93 -6.23 1.01 3.37
N LEU A 94 -7.22 1.12 2.46
CA LEU A 94 -7.00 1.58 1.08
C LEU A 94 -6.15 2.85 1.03
N GLY A 95 -4.92 2.72 0.52
CA GLY A 95 -3.96 3.79 0.31
C GLY A 95 -3.36 4.42 1.58
N ALA A 96 -3.72 3.95 2.77
CA ALA A 96 -3.40 4.61 4.04
C ALA A 96 -1.93 4.45 4.46
N VAL A 97 -1.47 5.40 5.26
CA VAL A 97 -0.33 5.18 6.17
C VAL A 97 -0.82 4.36 7.33
N VAL A 98 -0.14 3.26 7.64
CA VAL A 98 -0.46 2.37 8.75
C VAL A 98 0.62 2.42 9.82
N GLY A 99 0.19 2.54 11.06
CA GLY A 99 1.02 2.74 12.24
C GLY A 99 0.12 3.05 13.47
N ARG A 100 0.66 3.13 14.67
CA ARG A 100 2.03 3.24 15.16
C ARG A 100 2.89 2.02 14.79
N CYS A 101 2.27 0.82 14.75
CA CYS A 101 2.96 -0.42 14.38
C CYS A 101 2.18 -1.10 13.24
N ALA A 102 2.77 -1.14 12.05
CA ALA A 102 2.23 -1.82 10.88
C ALA A 102 2.13 -3.32 11.12
N ASN A 103 1.16 -3.97 10.45
CA ASN A 103 0.83 -5.37 10.57
C ASN A 103 0.36 -5.76 11.99
N ARG A 104 0.51 -7.03 12.41
CA ARG A 104 -0.10 -7.60 13.61
C ARG A 104 0.82 -7.55 14.84
N ILE A 105 0.19 -7.42 16.01
CA ILE A 105 0.77 -7.70 17.33
C ILE A 105 -0.09 -8.77 17.99
N ALA A 106 0.51 -9.89 18.33
CA ALA A 106 -0.13 -11.07 18.88
C ALA A 106 -0.89 -10.76 20.18
N ASN A 107 -2.14 -11.24 20.28
CA ASN A 107 -3.00 -11.09 21.44
C ASN A 107 -3.25 -9.64 21.88
N GLY A 108 -2.90 -8.65 21.06
CA GLY A 108 -2.96 -7.24 21.42
C GLY A 108 -2.08 -6.89 22.63
N THR A 109 -0.93 -7.52 22.77
CA THR A 109 -0.06 -7.31 23.94
C THR A 109 1.41 -7.37 23.57
N PHE A 110 2.22 -6.60 24.27
CA PHE A 110 3.69 -6.67 24.21
C PHE A 110 4.31 -6.24 25.52
N THR A 111 5.55 -6.65 25.75
CA THR A 111 6.34 -6.21 26.91
C THR A 111 7.45 -5.29 26.44
N LEU A 112 7.57 -4.13 27.06
CA LEU A 112 8.64 -3.18 26.83
C LEU A 112 9.17 -2.65 28.18
N ASN A 113 10.48 -2.79 28.43
CA ASN A 113 11.13 -2.38 29.68
C ASN A 113 10.36 -2.90 30.91
N ASP A 114 10.14 -4.21 30.98
CA ASP A 114 9.44 -4.94 32.06
C ASP A 114 7.98 -4.52 32.28
N THR A 115 7.42 -3.65 31.44
CA THR A 115 6.03 -3.24 31.48
C THR A 115 5.23 -3.94 30.39
N VAL A 116 4.09 -4.55 30.75
CA VAL A 116 3.15 -5.18 29.81
C VAL A 116 2.14 -4.14 29.36
N TYR A 117 2.07 -3.94 28.05
CA TYR A 117 1.09 -3.06 27.41
C TYR A 117 -0.04 -3.87 26.77
N GLN A 118 -1.26 -3.38 26.93
CA GLN A 118 -2.47 -3.97 26.37
C GLN A 118 -3.02 -3.04 25.30
N LEU A 119 -3.19 -3.56 24.09
CA LEU A 119 -3.71 -2.85 22.93
C LEU A 119 -5.13 -3.31 22.61
N PRO A 120 -5.96 -2.49 21.97
CA PRO A 120 -7.27 -2.92 21.51
C PRO A 120 -7.13 -3.99 20.42
N LYS A 121 -7.99 -4.99 20.47
CA LYS A 121 -8.06 -6.08 19.50
C LYS A 121 -9.02 -5.70 18.37
N ASN A 122 -8.48 -5.38 17.22
CA ASN A 122 -9.24 -4.96 16.05
C ASN A 122 -9.15 -5.94 14.86
N ASP A 123 -8.46 -7.09 15.08
CA ASP A 123 -8.34 -8.19 14.12
C ASP A 123 -8.38 -9.53 14.88
N GLY A 124 -9.60 -10.02 15.17
CA GLY A 124 -9.79 -11.19 16.03
C GLY A 124 -9.20 -10.98 17.41
N ASN A 125 -8.20 -11.79 17.79
CA ASN A 125 -7.48 -11.65 19.05
C ASN A 125 -6.26 -10.73 18.97
N ASN A 126 -5.92 -10.21 17.81
CA ASN A 126 -4.71 -9.44 17.55
C ASN A 126 -5.00 -7.94 17.40
N THR A 127 -3.96 -7.13 17.54
CA THR A 127 -3.98 -5.74 17.09
C THR A 127 -3.38 -5.66 15.69
N LEU A 128 -4.07 -4.98 14.77
CA LEU A 128 -3.65 -4.78 13.40
C LEU A 128 -3.45 -3.29 13.12
N HIS A 129 -2.34 -2.94 12.45
CA HIS A 129 -2.05 -1.63 11.89
C HIS A 129 -2.23 -0.46 12.88
N GLY A 130 -1.79 -0.65 14.14
CA GLY A 130 -1.81 0.38 15.16
C GLY A 130 -3.11 0.50 15.96
N GLY A 131 -4.11 -0.37 15.72
CA GLY A 131 -5.30 -0.45 16.58
C GLY A 131 -6.57 0.18 16.00
N VAL A 132 -7.43 0.70 16.88
CA VAL A 132 -8.75 1.22 16.50
C VAL A 132 -8.64 2.62 15.88
N ILE A 133 -7.75 3.47 16.44
CA ILE A 133 -7.49 4.83 15.96
C ILE A 133 -6.05 4.91 15.44
N GLY A 134 -5.65 4.03 14.56
CA GLY A 134 -4.35 4.08 13.91
C GLY A 134 -4.16 5.33 13.03
N THR A 135 -2.96 5.54 12.53
CA THR A 135 -2.60 6.68 11.66
C THR A 135 -3.54 6.85 10.46
N ASP A 136 -4.17 5.77 10.02
CA ASP A 136 -5.13 5.73 8.90
C ASP A 136 -6.46 6.44 9.17
N ARG A 137 -6.82 6.68 10.43
CA ARG A 137 -8.04 7.39 10.85
C ARG A 137 -7.80 8.79 11.35
N MET A 138 -6.59 9.27 11.31
CA MET A 138 -6.23 10.61 11.77
C MET A 138 -6.19 11.59 10.60
N VAL A 139 -6.55 12.85 10.86
CA VAL A 139 -6.33 13.95 9.93
C VAL A 139 -4.92 14.50 10.17
N TRP A 140 -4.05 14.35 9.18
CA TRP A 140 -2.69 14.85 9.22
C TRP A 140 -2.65 16.35 8.91
N ASP A 141 -1.81 17.09 9.62
CA ASP A 141 -1.56 18.50 9.34
C ASP A 141 -0.63 18.63 8.14
N VAL A 142 -1.03 19.41 7.14
CA VAL A 142 -0.19 19.65 5.96
C VAL A 142 0.77 20.79 6.25
N MET A 143 2.06 20.48 6.30
CA MET A 143 3.14 21.41 6.64
C MET A 143 3.68 22.16 5.42
N GLY A 144 3.51 21.59 4.23
CA GLY A 144 3.94 22.18 2.96
C GLY A 144 3.54 21.33 1.76
N THR A 145 3.33 21.98 0.64
CA THR A 145 3.01 21.32 -0.62
C THR A 145 3.62 22.07 -1.80
N THR A 146 4.04 21.33 -2.81
CA THR A 146 4.42 21.81 -4.14
C THR A 146 3.73 20.93 -5.18
N ASP A 147 3.97 21.13 -6.46
CA ASP A 147 3.45 20.26 -7.52
C ASP A 147 3.91 18.81 -7.37
N SER A 148 5.05 18.55 -6.74
CA SER A 148 5.66 17.24 -6.64
C SER A 148 5.98 16.76 -5.23
N THR A 149 5.70 17.57 -4.21
CA THR A 149 6.01 17.23 -2.80
C THR A 149 4.83 17.59 -1.89
N LEU A 150 4.54 16.69 -0.94
CA LEU A 150 3.54 16.92 0.11
C LEU A 150 4.14 16.48 1.45
N VAL A 151 4.26 17.42 2.38
CA VAL A 151 4.77 17.19 3.74
C VAL A 151 3.60 17.19 4.71
N MET A 152 3.44 16.11 5.45
CA MET A 152 2.35 15.93 6.41
C MET A 152 2.90 15.53 7.78
N HIS A 153 2.21 15.98 8.83
CA HIS A 153 2.58 15.76 10.22
C HIS A 153 1.39 15.22 11.01
N VAL A 154 1.65 14.32 11.96
CA VAL A 154 0.66 13.86 12.93
C VAL A 154 1.32 13.53 14.26
N LEU A 155 0.68 13.93 15.35
CA LEU A 155 1.05 13.54 16.71
C LEU A 155 0.07 12.47 17.20
N LEU A 156 0.59 11.30 17.55
CA LEU A 156 -0.17 10.26 18.26
C LEU A 156 0.10 10.43 19.75
N PRO A 157 -0.92 10.79 20.56
CA PRO A 157 -0.73 11.03 21.98
C PRO A 157 -0.37 9.77 22.77
N ASP A 158 0.27 9.98 23.90
CA ASP A 158 0.54 8.93 24.90
C ASP A 158 -0.75 8.16 25.23
N GLU A 159 -0.63 6.83 25.32
CA GLU A 159 -1.72 5.90 25.60
C GLU A 159 -2.79 5.76 24.50
N GLN A 160 -2.66 6.46 23.36
CA GLN A 160 -3.56 6.21 22.24
C GLN A 160 -3.42 4.75 21.76
N ASP A 161 -4.56 4.07 21.66
CA ASP A 161 -4.63 2.62 21.39
C ASP A 161 -3.72 1.78 22.33
N GLY A 162 -3.43 2.27 23.55
CA GLY A 162 -2.64 1.59 24.58
C GLY A 162 -1.12 1.62 24.36
N PHE A 163 -0.62 2.32 23.37
CA PHE A 163 0.81 2.49 23.14
C PHE A 163 1.40 3.60 24.03
N PRO A 164 2.59 3.39 24.66
CA PRO A 164 3.21 4.41 25.47
C PRO A 164 3.85 5.52 24.63
N GLY A 165 3.91 6.71 25.22
CA GLY A 165 4.60 7.89 24.70
C GLY A 165 3.86 8.64 23.60
N ASN A 166 4.15 9.93 23.52
CA ASN A 166 3.77 10.74 22.37
C ASN A 166 4.67 10.37 21.18
N LEU A 167 4.07 9.99 20.04
CA LEU A 167 4.82 9.72 18.82
C LEU A 167 4.54 10.82 17.81
N ASP A 168 5.57 11.60 17.53
CA ASP A 168 5.54 12.72 16.58
C ASP A 168 6.06 12.22 15.23
N ILE A 169 5.22 12.25 14.18
CA ILE A 169 5.54 11.70 12.86
C ILE A 169 5.45 12.79 11.82
N THR A 170 6.53 12.99 11.07
CA THR A 170 6.54 13.74 9.81
C THR A 170 6.72 12.78 8.66
N MET A 171 5.89 12.91 7.64
CA MET A 171 5.97 12.14 6.40
C MET A 171 6.04 13.06 5.20
N THR A 172 6.95 12.73 4.28
CA THR A 172 7.10 13.44 3.01
C THR A 172 6.81 12.50 1.85
N TYR A 173 5.84 12.86 1.02
CA TYR A 173 5.61 12.25 -0.29
C TYR A 173 6.29 13.10 -1.36
N THR A 174 7.06 12.45 -2.22
CA THR A 174 7.74 13.10 -3.35
C THR A 174 7.52 12.31 -4.63
N LEU A 175 7.06 12.99 -5.68
CA LEU A 175 7.12 12.48 -7.05
C LEU A 175 8.41 13.01 -7.69
N THR A 176 9.30 12.10 -8.13
CA THR A 176 10.55 12.48 -8.78
C THR A 176 10.40 12.56 -10.30
N SER A 177 11.30 13.27 -10.97
CA SER A 177 11.38 13.31 -12.45
C SER A 177 11.73 11.96 -13.08
N GLN A 178 12.06 10.95 -12.27
CA GLN A 178 12.35 9.58 -12.69
C GLN A 178 11.14 8.65 -12.54
N ASN A 179 9.93 9.23 -12.40
CA ASN A 179 8.69 8.51 -12.20
C ASN A 179 8.67 7.67 -10.91
N GLU A 180 9.22 8.19 -9.84
CA GLU A 180 9.21 7.55 -8.53
C GLU A 180 8.21 8.24 -7.60
N PHE A 181 7.43 7.47 -6.88
CA PHE A 181 6.72 7.86 -5.68
C PHE A 181 7.57 7.46 -4.49
N ARG A 182 8.22 8.44 -3.90
CA ARG A 182 9.08 8.28 -2.74
C ARG A 182 8.33 8.70 -1.48
N ILE A 183 8.45 7.91 -0.44
CA ILE A 183 7.89 8.12 0.89
C ILE A 183 9.05 8.15 1.87
N ASP A 184 9.22 9.27 2.56
CA ASP A 184 10.16 9.40 3.66
C ASP A 184 9.40 9.64 4.95
N TYR A 185 9.66 8.83 5.98
CA TYR A 185 9.15 9.01 7.32
C TYR A 185 10.27 9.44 8.25
N ALA A 186 9.94 10.32 9.19
CA ALA A 186 10.74 10.64 10.36
C ALA A 186 9.83 10.68 11.58
N ALA A 187 10.25 10.04 12.70
CA ALA A 187 9.48 10.09 13.93
C ALA A 187 10.37 10.19 15.16
N THR A 188 9.85 10.86 16.20
CA THR A 188 10.46 10.98 17.53
C THR A 188 9.43 10.67 18.61
N THR A 189 9.90 10.37 19.82
CA THR A 189 9.04 10.06 20.95
C THR A 189 9.60 10.65 22.25
N ASP A 190 8.73 10.85 23.25
CA ASP A 190 9.09 11.28 24.60
C ASP A 190 9.20 10.12 25.62
N LYS A 191 8.71 8.91 25.26
CA LYS A 191 8.86 7.66 26.02
C LYS A 191 9.23 6.52 25.08
N PRO A 192 9.91 5.45 25.56
CA PRO A 192 10.09 4.25 24.75
C PRO A 192 8.77 3.73 24.21
N THR A 193 8.68 3.50 22.90
CA THR A 193 7.46 3.05 22.23
C THR A 193 7.76 2.18 21.01
N LEU A 194 6.74 1.61 20.38
CA LEU A 194 6.88 0.93 19.10
C LEU A 194 6.70 1.93 17.95
N CYS A 195 7.56 1.83 16.94
CA CYS A 195 7.42 2.57 15.68
C CYS A 195 7.81 1.68 14.51
N ASN A 196 6.83 1.33 13.70
CA ASN A 196 6.97 0.54 12.47
C ASN A 196 5.90 1.02 11.49
N LEU A 197 6.25 1.92 10.60
CA LEU A 197 5.30 2.52 9.67
C LEU A 197 5.29 1.77 8.33
N SER A 198 4.18 1.86 7.61
CA SER A 198 4.09 1.39 6.23
C SER A 198 3.04 2.17 5.45
N ASN A 199 3.04 1.99 4.12
CA ASN A 199 2.00 2.52 3.23
C ASN A 199 1.22 1.37 2.61
N HIS A 200 -0.10 1.40 2.75
CA HIS A 200 -1.01 0.33 2.33
C HIS A 200 -1.69 0.65 0.99
N THR A 201 -0.91 1.14 0.01
CA THR A 201 -1.44 1.36 -1.34
C THR A 201 -1.72 0.03 -2.03
N PHE A 202 -2.94 -0.12 -2.53
CA PHE A 202 -3.36 -1.28 -3.30
C PHE A 202 -3.20 -1.02 -4.79
N PHE A 203 -2.34 -1.76 -5.46
CA PHE A 203 -2.05 -1.63 -6.88
C PHE A 203 -2.81 -2.63 -7.74
N ASN A 204 -3.44 -2.13 -8.80
CA ASN A 204 -3.86 -2.94 -9.95
C ASN A 204 -3.41 -2.21 -11.22
N LEU A 205 -2.35 -2.69 -11.84
CA LEU A 205 -1.72 -2.01 -12.99
C LEU A 205 -2.59 -2.01 -14.27
N ARG A 206 -3.79 -2.62 -14.20
CA ARG A 206 -4.82 -2.55 -15.24
C ARG A 206 -5.93 -1.56 -14.92
N GLY A 207 -5.97 -1.02 -13.71
CA GLY A 207 -7.07 -0.24 -13.16
C GLY A 207 -8.08 -1.09 -12.37
N GLU A 208 -9.03 -0.43 -11.72
CA GLU A 208 -10.07 -1.08 -10.91
C GLU A 208 -10.99 -2.01 -11.71
N GLY A 209 -11.64 -2.93 -11.00
CA GLY A 209 -12.70 -3.80 -11.54
C GLY A 209 -12.22 -5.14 -12.09
N GLY A 210 -10.91 -5.38 -12.18
CA GLY A 210 -10.33 -6.67 -12.56
C GLY A 210 -9.51 -7.31 -11.45
N ASN A 211 -9.24 -8.63 -11.54
CA ASN A 211 -8.34 -9.30 -10.61
C ASN A 211 -6.88 -9.23 -11.06
N ILE A 212 -5.97 -9.53 -10.11
CA ILE A 212 -4.51 -9.43 -10.32
C ILE A 212 -3.85 -10.78 -10.66
N LEU A 213 -4.61 -11.82 -10.92
CA LEU A 213 -4.07 -13.18 -11.09
C LEU A 213 -3.12 -13.32 -12.29
N LYS A 214 -3.21 -12.43 -13.27
CA LYS A 214 -2.30 -12.36 -14.43
C LYS A 214 -1.24 -11.27 -14.32
N HIS A 215 -1.19 -10.55 -13.21
CA HIS A 215 -0.02 -9.74 -12.88
C HIS A 215 1.11 -10.69 -12.53
N GLN A 216 2.32 -10.29 -12.90
CA GLN A 216 3.53 -11.03 -12.57
C GLN A 216 4.23 -10.32 -11.41
N LEU A 217 4.71 -11.11 -10.48
CA LEU A 217 5.42 -10.62 -9.31
C LEU A 217 6.81 -11.25 -9.26
N LYS A 218 7.79 -10.46 -8.85
CA LYS A 218 9.12 -10.90 -8.42
C LYS A 218 9.40 -10.28 -7.07
N ILE A 219 9.95 -11.08 -6.13
CA ILE A 219 10.39 -10.59 -4.82
C ILE A 219 11.84 -11.01 -4.62
N ASN A 220 12.69 -10.04 -4.29
CA ASN A 220 14.12 -10.25 -4.07
C ASN A 220 14.41 -10.88 -2.69
N SER A 221 13.87 -12.08 -2.48
CA SER A 221 14.05 -12.80 -1.23
C SER A 221 14.03 -14.31 -1.43
N LYS A 222 14.90 -14.99 -0.69
CA LYS A 222 14.93 -16.46 -0.61
C LYS A 222 14.09 -17.01 0.55
N TRP A 223 13.55 -16.13 1.39
CA TRP A 223 12.86 -16.49 2.62
C TRP A 223 11.60 -15.67 2.84
N ALA A 224 10.56 -16.31 3.32
CA ALA A 224 9.36 -15.69 3.83
C ALA A 224 9.13 -16.12 5.29
N LEU A 225 8.36 -15.34 6.05
CA LEU A 225 7.94 -15.73 7.38
C LEU A 225 6.78 -16.73 7.29
N SER A 226 6.86 -17.80 8.09
CA SER A 226 5.74 -18.70 8.36
C SER A 226 4.79 -18.05 9.36
N VAL A 227 3.50 -18.26 9.21
CA VAL A 227 2.46 -17.73 10.08
C VAL A 227 1.56 -18.81 10.63
N ASP A 228 0.91 -18.54 11.74
CA ASP A 228 -0.16 -19.35 12.30
C ASP A 228 -1.53 -19.05 11.65
N SER A 229 -2.59 -19.68 12.12
CA SER A 229 -3.96 -19.48 11.60
C SER A 229 -4.53 -18.07 11.86
N THR A 230 -3.89 -17.25 12.66
CA THR A 230 -4.24 -15.85 12.93
C THR A 230 -3.31 -14.86 12.23
N LEU A 231 -2.46 -15.37 11.32
CA LEU A 231 -1.48 -14.62 10.54
C LEU A 231 -0.39 -13.94 11.40
N ILE A 232 -0.11 -14.51 12.56
CA ILE A 232 1.02 -14.14 13.40
C ILE A 232 2.23 -15.01 13.01
N PRO A 233 3.43 -14.44 12.84
CA PRO A 233 4.64 -15.22 12.63
C PRO A 233 4.86 -16.26 13.74
N ASP A 234 5.07 -17.53 13.37
CA ASP A 234 5.33 -18.63 14.30
C ASP A 234 6.83 -18.82 14.61
N GLY A 235 7.65 -17.84 14.21
CA GLY A 235 9.09 -17.86 14.40
C GLY A 235 9.87 -18.70 13.38
N LYS A 236 9.20 -19.35 12.42
CA LYS A 236 9.84 -20.14 11.37
C LYS A 236 10.00 -19.36 10.07
N PHE A 237 10.96 -19.83 9.26
CA PHE A 237 11.26 -19.25 7.96
C PHE A 237 10.95 -20.27 6.86
N ILE A 238 10.25 -19.82 5.82
CA ILE A 238 9.95 -20.63 4.63
C ILE A 238 11.05 -20.37 3.61
N SER A 239 11.80 -21.41 3.22
CA SER A 239 12.61 -21.33 2.00
C SER A 239 11.68 -21.29 0.80
N VAL A 240 11.68 -20.19 0.04
CA VAL A 240 10.68 -19.97 -1.01
C VAL A 240 10.87 -20.88 -2.22
N LYS A 241 12.12 -21.29 -2.51
CA LYS A 241 12.49 -22.03 -3.71
C LYS A 241 11.70 -23.34 -3.86
N LYS A 242 11.06 -23.54 -5.01
CA LYS A 242 10.22 -24.70 -5.36
C LYS A 242 8.97 -24.84 -4.46
N THR A 243 8.51 -23.75 -3.88
CA THR A 243 7.24 -23.69 -3.15
C THR A 243 6.28 -22.72 -3.85
N PRO A 244 5.01 -22.63 -3.44
CA PRO A 244 4.11 -21.59 -3.93
C PRO A 244 4.57 -20.15 -3.64
N PHE A 245 5.55 -19.96 -2.74
CA PHE A 245 6.14 -18.67 -2.36
C PHE A 245 7.35 -18.26 -3.22
N ASP A 246 7.70 -19.07 -4.24
CA ASP A 246 8.85 -18.82 -5.09
C ASP A 246 8.56 -17.70 -6.10
N PHE A 247 8.87 -16.47 -5.72
CA PHE A 247 8.82 -15.28 -6.56
C PHE A 247 10.22 -14.76 -6.88
N LEU A 248 11.23 -15.64 -6.94
CA LEU A 248 12.60 -15.27 -7.30
C LEU A 248 12.72 -14.75 -8.73
N GLU A 249 11.83 -15.19 -9.61
CA GLU A 249 11.68 -14.70 -10.97
C GLU A 249 10.24 -14.24 -11.23
N LEU A 250 10.04 -13.43 -12.27
CA LEU A 250 8.70 -12.96 -12.64
C LEU A 250 7.82 -14.12 -13.10
N HIS A 251 6.71 -14.36 -12.40
CA HIS A 251 5.63 -15.25 -12.85
C HIS A 251 4.27 -14.80 -12.32
N ASN A 252 3.19 -15.35 -12.88
CA ASN A 252 1.86 -14.88 -12.54
C ASN A 252 1.51 -15.18 -11.09
N ILE A 253 0.91 -14.22 -10.41
CA ILE A 253 0.41 -14.40 -9.04
C ILE A 253 -0.58 -15.57 -8.97
N GLY A 254 -1.38 -15.75 -10.03
CA GLY A 254 -2.41 -16.79 -10.10
C GLY A 254 -1.89 -18.21 -10.24
N ASP A 255 -0.63 -18.44 -10.61
CA ASP A 255 -0.11 -19.76 -10.93
C ASP A 255 -0.10 -20.69 -9.71
N SER A 256 0.17 -20.16 -8.52
CA SER A 256 0.28 -20.95 -7.30
C SER A 256 -0.62 -20.51 -6.15
N ILE A 257 -1.39 -19.43 -6.28
CA ILE A 257 -2.18 -18.83 -5.19
C ILE A 257 -3.25 -19.76 -4.62
N ASN A 258 -3.68 -20.77 -5.38
CA ASN A 258 -4.68 -21.77 -4.99
C ASN A 258 -4.03 -23.15 -4.73
N ALA A 259 -2.72 -23.23 -4.62
CA ALA A 259 -2.02 -24.49 -4.32
C ALA A 259 -2.48 -25.03 -2.95
N LYS A 260 -2.49 -26.37 -2.81
CA LYS A 260 -2.74 -27.03 -1.53
C LYS A 260 -1.51 -26.88 -0.62
N ASN A 261 -1.40 -25.71 -0.02
CA ASN A 261 -0.32 -25.34 0.89
C ASN A 261 -0.93 -24.74 2.15
N GLU A 262 -0.50 -25.17 3.31
CA GLU A 262 -1.03 -24.76 4.62
C GLU A 262 -0.98 -23.26 4.80
N GLN A 263 0.12 -22.62 4.47
CA GLN A 263 0.30 -21.17 4.60
C GLN A 263 -0.66 -20.38 3.69
N LEU A 264 -0.86 -20.83 2.45
CA LEU A 264 -1.84 -20.21 1.55
C LEU A 264 -3.29 -20.39 2.02
N VAL A 265 -3.59 -21.52 2.70
CA VAL A 265 -4.90 -21.72 3.33
C VAL A 265 -5.10 -20.72 4.47
N MET A 266 -4.11 -20.55 5.35
CA MET A 266 -4.15 -19.59 6.46
C MET A 266 -4.34 -18.15 5.96
N GLY A 267 -3.60 -17.73 4.92
CA GLY A 267 -3.69 -16.39 4.33
C GLY A 267 -4.87 -16.19 3.36
N HIS A 268 -5.68 -17.24 3.10
CA HIS A 268 -6.68 -17.22 2.03
C HIS A 268 -6.12 -16.86 0.64
N GLY A 269 -4.81 -17.03 0.48
CA GLY A 269 -3.95 -16.61 -0.61
C GLY A 269 -2.63 -16.09 -0.05
N TYR A 270 -2.03 -15.09 -0.70
CA TYR A 270 -0.84 -14.46 -0.15
C TYR A 270 -1.23 -13.34 0.83
N ASP A 271 -0.74 -13.44 2.05
CA ASP A 271 -0.74 -12.41 3.10
C ASP A 271 0.45 -12.68 4.02
N HIS A 272 1.65 -12.58 3.47
CA HIS A 272 2.88 -13.01 4.13
C HIS A 272 3.97 -11.97 3.96
N ASN A 273 4.98 -12.03 4.83
CA ASN A 273 6.14 -11.15 4.82
C ASN A 273 7.36 -11.87 4.25
N TRP A 274 7.99 -11.30 3.22
CA TRP A 274 9.28 -11.74 2.68
C TRP A 274 10.41 -10.98 3.31
N ILE A 275 11.50 -11.69 3.62
CA ILE A 275 12.68 -11.13 4.28
C ILE A 275 13.62 -10.54 3.24
N ILE A 276 13.71 -9.22 3.17
CA ILE A 276 14.60 -8.54 2.25
C ILE A 276 16.04 -8.66 2.74
N SER A 277 16.92 -9.13 1.86
CA SER A 277 18.34 -9.35 2.18
C SER A 277 19.08 -8.03 2.44
N GLY A 278 20.02 -8.06 3.40
CA GLY A 278 20.81 -6.92 3.84
C GLY A 278 20.29 -6.30 5.13
N SER A 279 21.08 -5.43 5.74
CA SER A 279 20.68 -4.70 6.95
C SER A 279 19.98 -3.38 6.61
N GLN A 280 19.27 -2.80 7.56
CA GLN A 280 18.66 -1.47 7.41
C GLN A 280 19.75 -0.40 7.17
N SER A 281 20.94 -0.57 7.73
CA SER A 281 22.11 0.30 7.52
C SER A 281 22.65 0.29 6.08
N ASP A 282 22.26 -0.69 5.25
CA ASP A 282 22.72 -0.76 3.84
C ASP A 282 21.97 0.24 2.94
N GLY A 283 21.05 1.05 3.52
CA GLY A 283 20.25 2.02 2.81
C GLY A 283 19.12 1.38 2.00
N VAL A 284 18.62 2.12 1.01
CA VAL A 284 17.48 1.69 0.16
C VAL A 284 17.90 0.58 -0.79
N LYS A 285 17.20 -0.56 -0.75
CA LYS A 285 17.46 -1.78 -1.52
C LYS A 285 16.27 -2.12 -2.42
N TYR A 286 16.54 -2.80 -3.53
CA TYR A 286 15.50 -3.39 -4.36
C TYR A 286 14.79 -4.53 -3.63
N CYS A 287 13.46 -4.45 -3.56
CA CYS A 287 12.60 -5.40 -2.84
C CYS A 287 11.78 -6.28 -3.78
N ALA A 288 11.05 -5.68 -4.73
CA ALA A 288 10.10 -6.40 -5.57
C ALA A 288 9.83 -5.71 -6.90
N THR A 289 9.28 -6.44 -7.85
CA THR A 289 8.71 -5.93 -9.12
C THR A 289 7.32 -6.50 -9.32
N LEU A 290 6.34 -5.63 -9.55
CA LEU A 290 5.01 -5.99 -10.02
C LEU A 290 4.87 -5.56 -11.49
N TYR A 291 4.43 -6.46 -12.35
CA TYR A 291 4.32 -6.23 -13.80
C TYR A 291 2.95 -6.69 -14.33
N GLU A 292 2.36 -5.91 -15.24
CA GLU A 292 1.13 -6.27 -15.94
C GLU A 292 1.38 -6.41 -17.46
N PRO A 293 1.27 -7.64 -18.01
CA PRO A 293 1.72 -7.92 -19.38
C PRO A 293 0.96 -7.19 -20.50
N ARG A 294 -0.32 -6.84 -20.29
CA ARG A 294 -1.15 -6.20 -21.34
C ARG A 294 -0.84 -4.72 -21.50
N SER A 295 -0.81 -4.00 -20.38
CA SER A 295 -0.45 -2.57 -20.34
C SER A 295 1.06 -2.36 -20.45
N ARG A 296 1.84 -3.34 -20.01
CA ARG A 296 3.28 -3.30 -19.75
C ARG A 296 3.67 -2.32 -18.64
N ARG A 297 2.71 -1.89 -17.80
CA ARG A 297 3.05 -1.12 -16.61
C ARG A 297 3.82 -1.99 -15.64
N MET A 298 4.80 -1.39 -15.01
CA MET A 298 5.68 -2.02 -14.03
C MET A 298 5.89 -1.10 -12.85
N VAL A 299 5.88 -1.67 -11.66
CA VAL A 299 6.26 -1.00 -10.41
C VAL A 299 7.40 -1.78 -9.80
N GLU A 300 8.53 -1.12 -9.57
CA GLU A 300 9.63 -1.62 -8.78
C GLU A 300 9.58 -1.00 -7.40
N VAL A 301 9.75 -1.81 -6.36
CA VAL A 301 9.71 -1.37 -4.96
C VAL A 301 11.10 -1.42 -4.38
N TYR A 302 11.50 -0.33 -3.73
CA TYR A 302 12.77 -0.20 -3.03
C TYR A 302 12.52 0.31 -1.62
N SER A 303 13.28 -0.17 -0.63
CA SER A 303 13.18 0.28 0.76
C SER A 303 14.44 0.00 1.56
N ASP A 304 14.61 0.71 2.66
CA ASP A 304 15.60 0.42 3.70
C ASP A 304 15.10 -0.60 4.74
N GLN A 305 13.84 -1.05 4.63
CA GLN A 305 13.23 -1.96 5.59
C GLN A 305 13.67 -3.42 5.39
N MET A 306 13.47 -4.21 6.47
CA MET A 306 13.89 -5.62 6.55
C MET A 306 12.91 -6.57 5.87
N GLY A 307 11.65 -6.18 5.72
CA GLY A 307 10.60 -7.01 5.18
C GLY A 307 9.74 -6.29 4.16
N ILE A 308 9.07 -7.10 3.34
CA ILE A 308 7.99 -6.66 2.46
C ILE A 308 6.81 -7.60 2.62
N GLN A 309 5.66 -7.06 3.04
CA GLN A 309 4.41 -7.79 3.04
C GLN A 309 3.85 -7.80 1.62
N PHE A 310 3.49 -8.99 1.14
CA PHE A 310 2.69 -9.16 -0.05
C PHE A 310 1.30 -9.65 0.32
N TYR A 311 0.30 -8.80 0.10
CA TYR A 311 -1.11 -9.10 0.28
C TYR A 311 -1.83 -9.07 -1.06
N SER A 312 -2.55 -10.14 -1.38
CA SER A 312 -3.19 -10.35 -2.69
C SER A 312 -4.68 -9.99 -2.75
N GLY A 313 -5.17 -9.15 -1.83
CA GLY A 313 -6.56 -8.67 -1.83
C GLY A 313 -7.59 -9.78 -1.56
N ASN A 314 -7.28 -10.70 -0.64
CA ASN A 314 -8.04 -11.92 -0.39
C ASN A 314 -9.40 -11.68 0.30
N PHE A 315 -9.58 -10.51 0.93
CA PHE A 315 -10.80 -10.19 1.70
C PHE A 315 -11.75 -9.22 0.97
N PHE A 316 -11.44 -8.83 -0.26
CA PHE A 316 -12.41 -8.09 -1.08
C PHE A 316 -13.59 -8.99 -1.47
N ASP A 317 -14.81 -8.57 -1.15
CA ASP A 317 -16.04 -9.35 -1.35
C ASP A 317 -16.84 -8.96 -2.62
N GLY A 318 -16.34 -7.99 -3.39
CA GLY A 318 -16.98 -7.49 -4.60
C GLY A 318 -18.19 -6.56 -4.36
N LYS A 319 -18.49 -6.18 -3.11
CA LYS A 319 -19.62 -5.29 -2.80
C LYS A 319 -19.23 -3.82 -2.82
N ALA A 320 -18.06 -3.47 -2.29
CA ALA A 320 -17.60 -2.10 -2.21
C ALA A 320 -17.43 -1.49 -3.62
N GLN A 321 -18.07 -0.34 -3.84
CA GLN A 321 -17.92 0.46 -5.08
C GLN A 321 -16.76 1.43 -4.90
N GLY A 322 -15.66 1.18 -5.60
CA GLY A 322 -14.51 2.06 -5.69
C GLY A 322 -14.74 3.25 -6.63
N LYS A 323 -13.65 3.88 -7.04
CA LYS A 323 -13.65 5.07 -7.93
C LYS A 323 -14.16 4.77 -9.34
N TRP A 324 -13.66 3.71 -9.92
CA TRP A 324 -13.87 3.33 -11.33
C TRP A 324 -14.51 1.95 -11.50
N GLY A 325 -14.61 1.17 -10.42
CA GLY A 325 -15.14 -0.17 -10.46
C GLY A 325 -15.40 -0.73 -9.06
N LYS A 326 -15.77 -2.01 -9.00
CA LYS A 326 -15.92 -2.70 -7.72
C LYS A 326 -14.58 -3.25 -7.23
N HIS A 327 -14.38 -3.26 -5.93
CA HIS A 327 -13.25 -3.94 -5.29
C HIS A 327 -13.52 -5.45 -5.27
N VAL A 328 -13.13 -6.13 -6.36
CA VAL A 328 -13.40 -7.56 -6.55
C VAL A 328 -12.38 -8.43 -5.81
N TYR A 329 -12.76 -9.65 -5.49
CA TYR A 329 -11.85 -10.65 -4.89
C TYR A 329 -10.53 -10.73 -5.66
N ARG A 330 -9.42 -10.60 -4.94
CA ARG A 330 -8.07 -10.50 -5.52
C ARG A 330 -7.96 -9.40 -6.58
N GLY A 331 -8.56 -8.25 -6.26
CA GLY A 331 -8.62 -7.10 -7.16
C GLY A 331 -7.40 -6.22 -7.17
N ALA A 332 -6.50 -6.38 -6.20
CA ALA A 332 -5.27 -5.60 -6.11
C ALA A 332 -4.19 -6.28 -5.28
N VAL A 333 -2.99 -5.71 -5.35
CA VAL A 333 -1.79 -6.12 -4.60
C VAL A 333 -1.40 -4.99 -3.66
N ALA A 334 -1.18 -5.28 -2.38
CA ALA A 334 -0.42 -4.41 -1.49
C ALA A 334 1.01 -4.94 -1.34
N LEU A 335 1.99 -4.05 -1.41
CA LEU A 335 3.42 -4.31 -1.24
C LEU A 335 3.94 -3.35 -0.17
N GLU A 336 3.91 -3.79 1.09
CA GLU A 336 4.13 -2.96 2.25
C GLU A 336 5.53 -3.20 2.80
N THR A 337 6.43 -2.23 2.64
CA THR A 337 7.77 -2.31 3.23
C THR A 337 7.71 -1.90 4.69
N GLN A 338 8.22 -2.76 5.59
CA GLN A 338 8.08 -2.63 7.04
C GLN A 338 9.09 -3.51 7.79
N ASN A 339 9.20 -3.35 9.10
CA ASN A 339 9.80 -4.37 9.95
C ASN A 339 8.88 -5.59 10.02
N PHE A 340 9.37 -6.71 10.50
CA PHE A 340 8.61 -7.96 10.57
C PHE A 340 7.36 -7.82 11.46
N PRO A 341 6.23 -8.44 11.06
CA PRO A 341 5.05 -8.51 11.92
C PRO A 341 5.38 -9.14 13.27
N ASP A 342 4.75 -8.64 14.33
CA ASP A 342 4.90 -9.11 15.71
C ASP A 342 6.36 -9.14 16.24
N ALA A 343 7.27 -8.39 15.62
CA ALA A 343 8.70 -8.48 15.92
C ALA A 343 9.02 -8.21 17.40
N ILE A 344 8.22 -7.41 18.08
CA ILE A 344 8.43 -7.13 19.52
C ILE A 344 8.32 -8.39 20.38
N ASN A 345 7.42 -9.33 20.02
CA ASN A 345 7.14 -10.55 20.75
C ASN A 345 7.97 -11.76 20.26
N GLN A 346 8.61 -11.67 19.08
CA GLN A 346 9.34 -12.77 18.46
C GLN A 346 10.81 -12.78 18.91
N GLU A 347 11.20 -13.72 19.77
CA GLU A 347 12.56 -13.78 20.33
C GLU A 347 13.65 -13.91 19.27
N ASN A 348 13.38 -14.65 18.19
CA ASN A 348 14.32 -14.90 17.10
C ASN A 348 14.46 -13.76 16.08
N PHE A 349 13.66 -12.69 16.20
CA PHE A 349 13.82 -11.49 15.37
C PHE A 349 14.75 -10.51 16.09
N SER A 350 15.94 -10.31 15.54
CA SER A 350 17.00 -9.51 16.16
C SER A 350 16.71 -8.01 16.21
N ILE A 351 15.87 -7.50 15.31
CA ILE A 351 15.52 -6.08 15.23
C ILE A 351 14.10 -5.88 15.74
N LYS A 352 13.97 -5.18 16.86
CA LYS A 352 12.68 -4.81 17.44
C LYS A 352 12.28 -3.41 16.97
N PRO A 353 11.00 -3.14 16.71
CA PRO A 353 10.52 -1.83 16.27
C PRO A 353 10.40 -0.84 17.46
N VAL A 354 11.41 -0.75 18.29
CA VAL A 354 11.42 0.13 19.46
C VAL A 354 12.10 1.45 19.10
N LEU A 355 11.44 2.54 19.45
CA LEU A 355 11.98 3.90 19.37
C LEU A 355 12.11 4.48 20.78
N ASN A 356 13.30 4.96 21.14
CA ASN A 356 13.57 5.56 22.43
C ASN A 356 13.61 7.09 22.35
N PRO A 357 13.35 7.80 23.46
CA PRO A 357 13.59 9.25 23.55
C PRO A 357 15.00 9.64 23.13
N GLY A 358 15.10 10.67 22.30
CA GLY A 358 16.39 11.15 21.77
C GLY A 358 16.86 10.43 20.50
N GLU A 359 16.20 9.35 20.10
CA GLU A 359 16.40 8.70 18.80
C GLU A 359 15.43 9.28 17.75
N THR A 360 15.79 9.15 16.48
CA THR A 360 14.93 9.46 15.35
C THR A 360 14.70 8.19 14.52
N TYR A 361 13.46 7.76 14.44
CA TYR A 361 13.07 6.75 13.45
C TYR A 361 13.10 7.35 12.06
N THR A 362 13.69 6.65 11.11
CA THR A 362 13.64 7.01 9.69
C THR A 362 13.31 5.79 8.86
N GLN A 363 12.55 6.01 7.78
CA GLN A 363 12.23 4.97 6.80
C GLN A 363 12.04 5.60 5.44
N THR A 364 12.56 4.92 4.41
CA THR A 364 12.32 5.27 3.01
C THR A 364 11.68 4.09 2.27
N CYS A 365 10.62 4.38 1.51
CA CYS A 365 10.03 3.48 0.52
C CYS A 365 9.92 4.20 -0.83
N ILE A 366 10.24 3.52 -1.93
CA ILE A 366 10.14 4.06 -3.29
C ILE A 366 9.38 3.07 -4.16
N TYR A 367 8.31 3.56 -4.80
CA TYR A 367 7.62 2.88 -5.89
C TYR A 367 8.01 3.56 -7.21
N LYS A 368 8.79 2.87 -8.03
CA LYS A 368 9.26 3.37 -9.31
C LYS A 368 8.42 2.81 -10.45
N PHE A 369 7.79 3.71 -11.20
CA PHE A 369 6.88 3.35 -12.28
C PHE A 369 7.59 3.41 -13.63
N SER A 370 7.31 2.41 -14.47
CA SER A 370 7.84 2.36 -15.83
C SER A 370 6.92 1.57 -16.75
N VAL A 371 7.22 1.63 -18.03
CA VAL A 371 6.60 0.80 -19.07
C VAL A 371 7.68 -0.12 -19.64
N ALA A 372 7.52 -1.44 -19.46
CA ALA A 372 8.49 -2.42 -19.94
C ALA A 372 8.64 -2.38 -21.46
N SER A 373 9.88 -2.46 -21.93
CA SER A 373 10.18 -2.56 -23.37
C SER A 373 9.65 -3.88 -23.96
N SER A 374 9.54 -3.97 -25.28
CA SER A 374 8.99 -5.15 -25.98
C SER A 374 9.86 -6.42 -25.91
N LYS A 375 10.98 -6.37 -25.18
CA LYS A 375 12.00 -7.45 -25.11
C LYS A 375 12.21 -7.92 -23.65
N GLN A 376 11.15 -8.25 -22.92
CA GLN A 376 11.28 -9.03 -21.68
C GLN A 376 10.49 -10.33 -21.80
#